data_f9c96b28f75bc9978fa750a0bc7ad67d
#
_entry.id   f9c96b28f75bc9978fa750a0bc7ad67d
#
_cell.length_a   1.000
_cell.length_b   1.000
_cell.length_c   1.000
_cell.angle_alpha   90.00
_cell.angle_beta   90.00
_cell.angle_gamma   90.00
#
_symmetry.space_group_name_H-M   'P 1'
#
loop_
_entity.id
_entity.type
_entity.pdbx_description
1 polymer ?
#
loop_
_entity_poly.entity_id
_entity_poly.type
_entity_poly.pdbx_seq_one_letter_code
_entity_poly.pdbx_strand_id
1 'polypeptide(L)'
;AKYDPDLIIDLATLTGAAARAIGQYGIVYMGNATDDVKDAIEQSGVNTWERMVEFPLWDEYLELLKSDIADMKNVGNGGSAGASIAGKFLEHFAGDIPWLHLDIAGPAFITSTDSYRGKNGTGVGVRLLFDFLLNYNDTLQELN
;
A
#
# COMPACT_ATOMS: atom_id res chain seq x y z
N ALA A 1 13.32 -9.15 -13.94
CA ALA A 1 13.61 -7.90 -13.21
C ALA A 1 15.12 -7.67 -13.18
N LYS A 2 15.58 -6.41 -13.05
CA LYS A 2 17.02 -6.09 -12.95
C LYS A 2 17.60 -6.52 -11.61
N TYR A 3 16.77 -6.51 -10.61
CA TYR A 3 17.05 -6.97 -9.25
C TYR A 3 16.19 -8.21 -9.02
N ASP A 4 16.59 -9.10 -8.16
CA ASP A 4 15.83 -10.30 -7.76
C ASP A 4 15.42 -10.09 -6.28
N PRO A 5 14.40 -9.25 -6.02
CA PRO A 5 14.04 -8.88 -4.65
C PRO A 5 13.19 -9.97 -4.00
N ASP A 6 13.39 -10.17 -2.71
CA ASP A 6 12.56 -11.04 -1.87
C ASP A 6 11.20 -10.40 -1.56
N LEU A 7 11.13 -9.07 -1.55
CA LEU A 7 9.92 -8.29 -1.28
C LEU A 7 9.98 -6.95 -2.01
N ILE A 8 8.87 -6.54 -2.61
CA ILE A 8 8.67 -5.19 -3.15
C ILE A 8 7.70 -4.45 -2.23
N ILE A 9 8.07 -3.26 -1.79
CA ILE A 9 7.16 -2.33 -1.12
C ILE A 9 7.16 -1.02 -1.93
N ASP A 10 6.01 -0.62 -2.40
CA ASP A 10 5.85 0.68 -3.07
C ASP A 10 4.91 1.60 -2.29
N LEU A 11 5.19 2.88 -2.33
CA LEU A 11 4.38 3.93 -1.71
C LEU A 11 3.99 4.95 -2.77
N ALA A 12 2.69 5.23 -2.88
CA ALA A 12 2.21 6.26 -3.77
C ALA A 12 1.01 7.01 -3.19
N THR A 13 0.88 8.28 -3.52
CA THR A 13 -0.37 9.05 -3.33
C THR A 13 -1.33 8.70 -4.49
N LEU A 14 -1.78 7.44 -4.51
CA LEU A 14 -2.34 6.86 -5.73
C LEU A 14 -3.81 7.25 -5.92
N THR A 15 -4.64 7.11 -4.88
CA THR A 15 -6.08 7.22 -5.10
C THR A 15 -6.78 8.16 -4.13
N GLY A 16 -7.68 8.98 -4.70
CA GLY A 16 -8.66 9.71 -3.88
C GLY A 16 -9.66 8.77 -3.18
N ALA A 17 -9.77 7.51 -3.62
CA ALA A 17 -10.62 6.50 -2.98
C ALA A 17 -10.06 6.11 -1.62
N ALA A 18 -8.77 5.81 -1.51
CA ALA A 18 -8.11 5.54 -0.23
C ALA A 18 -8.20 6.75 0.71
N ALA A 19 -7.91 7.95 0.20
CA ALA A 19 -8.01 9.18 0.99
C ALA A 19 -9.44 9.42 1.53
N ARG A 20 -10.49 9.12 0.76
CA ARG A 20 -11.89 9.24 1.22
C ARG A 20 -12.29 8.15 2.21
N ALA A 21 -11.72 6.95 2.07
CA ALA A 21 -12.07 5.82 2.92
C ALA A 21 -11.52 5.96 4.36
N ILE A 22 -10.24 6.34 4.48
CA ILE A 22 -9.52 6.34 5.77
C ILE A 22 -9.13 7.75 6.22
N GLY A 23 -9.15 8.72 5.31
CA GLY A 23 -8.75 10.10 5.61
C GLY A 23 -7.23 10.20 5.86
N GLN A 24 -6.86 11.18 6.67
CA GLN A 24 -5.46 11.47 6.99
C GLN A 24 -4.86 10.59 8.10
N TYR A 25 -5.64 9.66 8.65
CA TYR A 25 -5.31 8.94 9.88
C TYR A 25 -4.77 7.53 9.67
N GLY A 26 -4.69 7.08 8.42
CA GLY A 26 -4.20 5.75 8.09
C GLY A 26 -3.75 5.61 6.64
N ILE A 27 -3.05 4.53 6.39
CA ILE A 27 -2.57 4.09 5.09
C ILE A 27 -3.48 2.95 4.63
N VAL A 28 -4.01 3.02 3.41
CA VAL A 28 -4.61 1.83 2.78
C VAL A 28 -3.49 1.02 2.17
N TYR A 29 -3.44 -0.27 2.44
CA TYR A 29 -2.46 -1.13 1.79
C TYR A 29 -3.11 -2.36 1.18
N MET A 30 -2.42 -3.01 0.27
CA MET A 30 -2.81 -4.25 -0.38
C MET A 30 -1.59 -4.93 -1.00
N GLY A 31 -1.69 -6.22 -1.27
CA GLY A 31 -0.59 -6.96 -1.90
C GLY A 31 -0.73 -8.47 -1.76
N ASN A 32 0.21 -9.19 -2.37
CA ASN A 32 0.30 -10.64 -2.37
C ASN A 32 1.38 -11.19 -1.40
N ALA A 33 2.01 -10.34 -0.59
CA ALA A 33 2.95 -10.79 0.43
C ALA A 33 2.26 -11.72 1.44
N THR A 34 3.04 -12.57 2.11
CA THR A 34 2.54 -13.50 3.10
C THR A 34 1.93 -12.79 4.31
N ASP A 35 1.07 -13.48 5.05
CA ASP A 35 0.43 -12.92 6.25
C ASP A 35 1.47 -12.48 7.29
N ASP A 36 2.57 -13.23 7.47
CA ASP A 36 3.65 -12.84 8.39
C ASP A 36 4.28 -11.48 8.02
N VAL A 37 4.48 -11.21 6.74
CA VAL A 37 5.00 -9.92 6.26
C VAL A 37 3.96 -8.81 6.49
N LYS A 38 2.68 -9.10 6.23
CA LYS A 38 1.59 -8.15 6.46
C LYS A 38 1.45 -7.82 7.95
N ASP A 39 1.45 -8.83 8.80
CA ASP A 39 1.38 -8.66 10.26
C ASP A 39 2.57 -7.85 10.79
N ALA A 40 3.78 -8.12 10.29
CA ALA A 40 4.98 -7.39 10.69
C ALA A 40 4.91 -5.90 10.32
N ILE A 41 4.47 -5.57 9.10
CA ILE A 41 4.38 -4.17 8.67
C ILE A 41 3.19 -3.45 9.35
N GLU A 42 2.09 -4.14 9.61
CA GLU A 42 0.97 -3.58 10.40
C GLU A 42 1.40 -3.28 11.84
N GLN A 43 2.16 -4.19 12.47
CA GLN A 43 2.69 -3.96 13.80
C GLN A 43 3.62 -2.74 13.83
N SER A 44 4.47 -2.58 12.82
CA SER A 44 5.28 -1.38 12.64
C SER A 44 4.43 -0.12 12.47
N GLY A 45 3.30 -0.23 11.78
CA GLY A 45 2.30 0.83 11.66
C GLY A 45 1.70 1.24 13.01
N VAL A 46 1.45 0.27 13.88
CA VAL A 46 0.99 0.52 15.26
C VAL A 46 2.09 1.19 16.09
N ASN A 47 3.31 0.68 16.04
CA ASN A 47 4.45 1.19 16.80
C ASN A 47 4.78 2.65 16.46
N THR A 48 4.67 3.00 15.18
CA THR A 48 5.03 4.33 14.67
C THR A 48 3.85 5.29 14.55
N TRP A 49 2.63 4.82 14.86
CA TRP A 49 1.39 5.56 14.67
C TRP A 49 1.12 5.93 13.20
N GLU A 50 1.64 5.12 12.27
CA GLU A 50 1.35 5.16 10.83
C GLU A 50 0.45 3.97 10.47
N ARG A 51 -0.74 3.93 11.09
CA ARG A 51 -1.67 2.80 11.08
C ARG A 51 -2.10 2.42 9.68
N MET A 52 -2.30 1.11 9.48
CA MET A 52 -2.59 0.54 8.17
C MET A 52 -3.95 -0.17 8.15
N VAL A 53 -4.56 -0.25 6.98
CA VAL A 53 -5.81 -0.99 6.74
C VAL A 53 -5.67 -1.73 5.42
N GLU A 54 -5.79 -3.04 5.46
CA GLU A 54 -5.75 -3.87 4.25
C GLU A 54 -7.05 -3.72 3.44
N PHE A 55 -6.89 -3.54 2.13
CA PHE A 55 -7.98 -3.57 1.17
C PHE A 55 -7.87 -4.81 0.29
N PRO A 56 -9.02 -5.40 -0.13
CA PRO A 56 -9.03 -6.63 -0.89
C PRO A 56 -8.53 -6.42 -2.32
N LEU A 57 -7.84 -7.45 -2.86
CA LEU A 57 -7.43 -7.58 -4.25
C LEU A 57 -8.19 -8.74 -4.93
N TRP A 58 -9.50 -8.75 -4.88
CA TRP A 58 -10.33 -9.80 -5.47
C TRP A 58 -10.22 -9.79 -7.01
N ASP A 59 -10.27 -10.97 -7.61
CA ASP A 59 -10.08 -11.13 -9.06
C ASP A 59 -11.16 -10.44 -9.90
N GLU A 60 -12.34 -10.22 -9.35
CA GLU A 60 -13.41 -9.48 -9.99
C GLU A 60 -13.00 -8.06 -10.40
N TYR A 61 -12.06 -7.45 -9.70
CA TYR A 61 -11.55 -6.12 -10.06
C TYR A 61 -10.75 -6.10 -11.37
N LEU A 62 -10.17 -7.24 -11.81
CA LEU A 62 -9.51 -7.34 -13.11
C LEU A 62 -10.48 -7.11 -14.28
N GLU A 63 -11.74 -7.55 -14.13
CA GLU A 63 -12.75 -7.35 -15.16
C GLU A 63 -12.97 -5.85 -15.48
N LEU A 64 -12.80 -4.99 -14.48
CA LEU A 64 -12.96 -3.55 -14.63
C LEU A 64 -11.77 -2.87 -15.34
N LEU A 65 -10.65 -3.59 -15.47
CA LEU A 65 -9.42 -3.14 -16.14
C LEU A 65 -9.28 -3.66 -17.58
N LYS A 66 -10.20 -4.53 -18.05
CA LYS A 66 -10.15 -5.06 -19.42
C LYS A 66 -10.24 -3.94 -20.44
N SER A 67 -9.41 -4.05 -21.49
CA SER A 67 -9.32 -3.12 -22.61
C SER A 67 -9.43 -3.87 -23.94
N ASP A 68 -10.06 -3.23 -24.93
CA ASP A 68 -10.11 -3.74 -26.29
C ASP A 68 -8.93 -3.24 -27.15
N ILE A 69 -8.09 -2.35 -26.60
CA ILE A 69 -7.04 -1.65 -27.33
C ILE A 69 -5.66 -1.89 -26.72
N ALA A 70 -5.57 -1.90 -25.40
CA ALA A 70 -4.33 -2.10 -24.65
C ALA A 70 -4.40 -3.41 -23.83
N ASP A 71 -3.30 -3.82 -23.24
CA ASP A 71 -3.25 -5.00 -22.36
C ASP A 71 -4.23 -4.85 -21.19
N MET A 72 -4.32 -3.64 -20.64
CA MET A 72 -5.32 -3.26 -19.64
C MET A 72 -5.55 -1.74 -19.62
N LYS A 73 -6.64 -1.33 -19.00
CA LYS A 73 -6.90 0.09 -18.69
C LYS A 73 -6.12 0.48 -17.44
N ASN A 74 -5.60 1.69 -17.41
CA ASN A 74 -4.97 2.24 -16.20
C ASN A 74 -6.00 2.82 -15.21
N VAL A 75 -7.24 3.00 -15.63
CA VAL A 75 -8.37 3.43 -14.77
C VAL A 75 -9.57 2.54 -15.07
N GLY A 76 -10.14 1.95 -14.03
CA GLY A 76 -11.33 1.11 -14.16
C GLY A 76 -12.59 1.87 -14.49
N ASN A 77 -13.57 1.18 -15.04
CA ASN A 77 -14.90 1.72 -15.30
C ASN A 77 -15.72 1.74 -14.00
N GLY A 78 -16.30 2.87 -13.69
CA GLY A 78 -17.19 3.02 -12.53
C GLY A 78 -16.56 3.79 -11.37
N GLY A 79 -17.39 4.33 -10.48
CA GLY A 79 -16.97 5.20 -9.38
C GLY A 79 -16.65 4.50 -8.07
N SER A 80 -16.68 3.15 -8.01
CA SER A 80 -16.51 2.35 -6.80
C SER A 80 -15.20 1.56 -6.80
N ALA A 81 -14.76 1.12 -5.62
CA ALA A 81 -13.57 0.29 -5.39
C ALA A 81 -12.25 0.83 -5.97
N GLY A 82 -12.13 2.14 -6.15
CA GLY A 82 -11.02 2.76 -6.88
C GLY A 82 -9.63 2.40 -6.33
N ALA A 83 -9.46 2.23 -5.02
CA ALA A 83 -8.19 1.82 -4.43
C ALA A 83 -7.84 0.36 -4.80
N SER A 84 -8.77 -0.58 -4.62
CA SER A 84 -8.57 -2.00 -4.98
C SER A 84 -8.35 -2.20 -6.48
N ILE A 85 -9.06 -1.45 -7.34
CA ILE A 85 -8.85 -1.48 -8.79
C ILE A 85 -7.45 -0.98 -9.15
N ALA A 86 -7.00 0.12 -8.54
CA ALA A 86 -5.65 0.63 -8.75
C ALA A 86 -4.58 -0.35 -8.23
N GLY A 87 -4.83 -1.01 -7.10
CA GLY A 87 -3.99 -2.08 -6.60
C GLY A 87 -3.88 -3.25 -7.57
N LYS A 88 -5.02 -3.73 -8.14
CA LYS A 88 -5.02 -4.78 -9.17
C LYS A 88 -4.23 -4.40 -10.42
N PHE A 89 -4.26 -3.13 -10.81
CA PHE A 89 -3.40 -2.64 -11.89
C PHE A 89 -1.91 -2.79 -11.54
N LEU A 90 -1.50 -2.42 -10.33
CA LEU A 90 -0.10 -2.54 -9.89
C LEU A 90 0.34 -3.99 -9.72
N GLU A 91 -0.52 -4.85 -9.17
CA GLU A 91 -0.29 -6.28 -8.99
C GLU A 91 0.15 -6.96 -10.28
N HIS A 92 -0.44 -6.59 -11.42
CA HIS A 92 -0.08 -7.11 -12.74
C HIS A 92 1.40 -6.91 -13.06
N PHE A 93 2.01 -5.82 -12.60
CA PHE A 93 3.43 -5.52 -12.83
C PHE A 93 4.36 -6.09 -11.77
N ALA A 94 3.86 -6.36 -10.58
CA ALA A 94 4.61 -7.04 -9.53
C ALA A 94 4.80 -8.54 -9.86
N GLY A 95 3.80 -9.16 -10.50
CA GLY A 95 3.82 -10.57 -10.86
C GLY A 95 3.84 -11.46 -9.61
N ASP A 96 4.68 -12.52 -9.65
CA ASP A 96 4.76 -13.51 -8.56
C ASP A 96 5.70 -13.08 -7.41
N ILE A 97 6.34 -11.92 -7.51
CA ILE A 97 7.22 -11.42 -6.44
C ILE A 97 6.34 -10.97 -5.27
N PRO A 98 6.68 -11.36 -4.02
CA PRO A 98 5.98 -10.82 -2.85
C PRO A 98 5.97 -9.28 -2.87
N TRP A 99 4.78 -8.70 -2.75
CA TRP A 99 4.60 -7.28 -2.99
C TRP A 99 3.55 -6.69 -2.02
N LEU A 100 3.82 -5.46 -1.58
CA LEU A 100 2.91 -4.60 -0.84
C LEU A 100 2.86 -3.22 -1.47
N HIS A 101 1.66 -2.75 -1.78
CA HIS A 101 1.39 -1.36 -2.15
C HIS A 101 0.80 -0.60 -0.96
N LEU A 102 1.35 0.56 -0.67
CA LEU A 102 0.88 1.47 0.37
C LEU A 102 0.32 2.74 -0.29
N ASP A 103 -1.01 2.87 -0.32
CA ASP A 103 -1.67 4.09 -0.81
C ASP A 103 -1.66 5.14 0.32
N ILE A 104 -0.74 6.06 0.21
CA ILE A 104 -0.52 7.13 1.18
C ILE A 104 -1.26 8.43 0.81
N ALA A 105 -2.22 8.39 -0.11
CA ALA A 105 -2.95 9.58 -0.57
C ALA A 105 -3.66 10.34 0.55
N GLY A 106 -4.12 9.64 1.59
CA GLY A 106 -4.75 10.25 2.75
C GLY A 106 -3.76 10.97 3.66
N PRO A 107 -2.76 10.29 4.22
CA PRO A 107 -1.88 10.85 5.23
C PRO A 107 -0.66 11.61 4.69
N ALA A 108 -0.34 11.58 3.39
CA ALA A 108 0.90 12.15 2.85
C ALA A 108 0.96 13.69 2.93
N PHE A 109 -0.18 14.35 2.87
CA PHE A 109 -0.25 15.81 2.87
C PHE A 109 -1.46 16.28 3.71
N ILE A 110 -1.22 17.18 4.65
CA ILE A 110 -2.25 17.76 5.50
C ILE A 110 -2.25 19.28 5.43
N THR A 111 -3.44 19.88 5.47
CA THR A 111 -3.63 21.33 5.31
C THR A 111 -3.59 22.09 6.65
N SER A 112 -3.71 21.37 7.75
CA SER A 112 -3.67 21.93 9.10
C SER A 112 -2.73 21.12 9.98
N THR A 113 -2.13 21.76 10.98
CA THR A 113 -1.35 21.05 12.00
C THR A 113 -2.21 20.02 12.72
N ASP A 114 -1.70 18.81 12.85
CA ASP A 114 -2.35 17.71 13.57
C ASP A 114 -1.33 17.07 14.52
N SER A 115 -1.52 17.30 15.81
CA SER A 115 -0.63 16.81 16.86
C SER A 115 0.85 17.14 16.56
N TYR A 116 1.68 16.12 16.35
CA TYR A 116 3.11 16.26 16.05
C TYR A 116 3.40 16.52 14.55
N ARG A 117 2.39 16.37 13.68
CA ARG A 117 2.54 16.61 12.24
C ARG A 117 2.28 18.07 11.91
N GLY A 118 3.27 18.73 11.29
CA GLY A 118 3.10 20.08 10.74
C GLY A 118 2.25 20.06 9.47
N LYS A 119 1.90 21.24 8.98
CA LYS A 119 1.25 21.40 7.66
C LYS A 119 2.14 20.90 6.53
N ASN A 120 1.52 20.54 5.39
CA ASN A 120 2.13 20.10 4.13
C ASN A 120 2.52 18.62 4.15
N GLY A 121 3.66 18.26 3.56
CA GLY A 121 4.14 16.88 3.52
C GLY A 121 4.45 16.35 4.91
N THR A 122 3.92 15.18 5.22
CA THR A 122 4.01 14.59 6.57
C THR A 122 5.21 13.69 6.78
N GLY A 123 5.83 13.21 5.68
CA GLY A 123 6.89 12.18 5.74
C GLY A 123 6.35 10.79 6.10
N VAL A 124 5.03 10.54 5.92
CA VAL A 124 4.42 9.23 6.15
C VAL A 124 5.15 8.13 5.39
N GLY A 125 5.32 6.98 6.01
CA GLY A 125 6.08 5.84 5.48
C GLY A 125 7.53 5.81 5.95
N VAL A 126 8.16 6.93 6.27
CA VAL A 126 9.58 6.95 6.70
C VAL A 126 9.76 6.19 8.01
N ARG A 127 8.96 6.48 9.02
CA ARG A 127 9.05 5.80 10.33
C ARG A 127 8.57 4.36 10.24
N LEU A 128 7.49 4.14 9.52
CA LEU A 128 6.93 2.82 9.26
C LEU A 128 7.99 1.88 8.67
N LEU A 129 8.59 2.28 7.55
CA LEU A 129 9.58 1.45 6.88
C LEU A 129 10.86 1.29 7.69
N PHE A 130 11.27 2.32 8.44
CA PHE A 130 12.43 2.21 9.31
C PHE A 130 12.20 1.18 10.43
N ASP A 131 11.05 1.24 11.12
CA ASP A 131 10.68 0.27 12.16
C ASP A 131 10.53 -1.15 11.58
N PHE A 132 9.84 -1.27 10.45
CA PHE A 132 9.66 -2.55 9.76
C PHE A 132 11.01 -3.18 9.39
N LEU A 133 11.92 -2.43 8.75
CA LEU A 133 13.21 -2.96 8.31
C LEU A 133 14.14 -3.32 9.47
N LEU A 134 14.07 -2.62 10.59
CA LEU A 134 14.84 -2.98 11.78
C LEU A 134 14.40 -4.34 12.35
N ASN A 135 13.10 -4.62 12.32
CA ASN A 135 12.53 -5.81 12.94
C ASN A 135 12.34 -6.98 11.95
N TYR A 136 12.38 -6.72 10.65
CA TYR A 136 12.11 -7.69 9.60
C TYR A 136 13.10 -8.87 9.58
N ASN A 137 14.38 -8.61 9.86
CA ASN A 137 15.41 -9.65 9.93
C ASN A 137 15.20 -10.63 11.08
N ASP A 138 14.64 -10.17 12.20
CA ASP A 138 14.36 -11.02 13.36
C ASP A 138 13.20 -11.99 13.02
N THR A 139 12.19 -11.50 12.30
CA THR A 139 11.06 -12.32 11.83
C THR A 139 11.51 -13.41 10.84
N LEU A 140 12.43 -13.13 9.93
CA LEU A 140 12.97 -14.12 8.98
C LEU A 140 13.88 -15.16 9.66
N GLN A 141 14.55 -14.82 10.76
CA GLN A 141 15.41 -15.76 11.49
C GLN A 141 14.61 -16.75 12.34
N GLU A 142 13.40 -16.39 12.77
CA GLU A 142 12.52 -17.29 13.51
C GLU A 142 11.79 -18.32 12.62
N LEU A 143 11.76 -18.08 11.29
CA LEU A 143 11.12 -18.93 10.29
C LEU A 143 12.07 -19.96 9.64
N ASN A 144 13.38 -19.93 9.93
CA ASN A 144 14.40 -20.87 9.46
C ASN A 144 14.93 -21.76 10.61
#